data_e82e100a35b4f442b0717c708295482a
#
_entry.id   e82e100a35b4f442b0717c708295482a
#
_cell.length_a   1.000
_cell.length_b   1.000
_cell.length_c   1.000
_cell.angle_alpha   90.00
_cell.angle_beta   90.00
_cell.angle_gamma   90.00
#
_symmetry.space_group_name_H-M   'P 1'
#
loop_
_entity.id
_entity.type
_entity.pdbx_description
1 polymer ?
#
loop_
_entity_poly.entity_id
_entity_poly.type
_entity_poly.pdbx_seq_one_letter_code
_entity_poly.pdbx_strand_id
1 'polypeptide(L)' 'MTLAELSLCYQEAAVPLRNRLRQLRQELATETDPEKIWRLKRRIAELTPILTQMNELAELTAHYYDRGYYRSEKYTL' A
#
# COMPACT_ATOMS: atom_id res chain seq x y z
N MET A 1 -11.39 -14.75 -13.25
CA MET A 1 -10.12 -14.24 -12.69
C MET A 1 -9.72 -15.09 -11.50
N THR A 2 -8.50 -15.52 -11.48
CA THR A 2 -7.98 -16.29 -10.35
C THR A 2 -7.53 -15.35 -9.23
N LEU A 3 -7.33 -15.90 -8.04
CA LEU A 3 -6.80 -15.09 -6.94
C LEU A 3 -5.37 -14.63 -7.20
N ALA A 4 -4.59 -15.41 -7.93
CA ALA A 4 -3.24 -15.00 -8.32
C ALA A 4 -3.28 -13.79 -9.25
N GLU A 5 -4.20 -13.80 -10.21
CA GLU A 5 -4.39 -12.66 -11.11
C GLU A 5 -4.87 -11.43 -10.34
N LEU A 6 -5.77 -11.63 -9.39
CA LEU A 6 -6.26 -10.54 -8.56
C LEU A 6 -5.14 -9.93 -7.73
N SER A 7 -4.26 -10.76 -7.20
CA SER A 7 -3.09 -10.28 -6.46
C SER A 7 -2.21 -9.40 -7.33
N LEU A 8 -1.97 -9.81 -8.57
CA LEU A 8 -1.20 -9.00 -9.51
C LEU A 8 -1.87 -7.66 -9.80
N CYS A 9 -3.20 -7.67 -9.94
CA CYS A 9 -3.95 -6.44 -10.15
C CYS A 9 -3.77 -5.48 -8.98
N TYR A 10 -3.82 -5.97 -7.75
CA TYR A 10 -3.60 -5.12 -6.59
C TYR A 10 -2.17 -4.59 -6.55
N GLN A 11 -1.20 -5.42 -6.88
CA GLN A 11 0.20 -4.99 -6.91
C GLN A 11 0.43 -3.92 -7.97
N GLU A 12 -0.13 -4.10 -9.14
CA GLU A 12 -0.02 -3.14 -10.23
C GLU A 12 -0.70 -1.83 -9.87
N ALA A 13 -1.86 -1.89 -9.24
CA ALA A 13 -2.58 -0.70 -8.82
C ALA A 13 -1.83 0.06 -7.72
N ALA A 14 -1.04 -0.62 -6.93
CA ALA A 14 -0.27 0.00 -5.87
C ALA A 14 0.95 0.77 -6.38
N VAL A 15 1.45 0.44 -7.57
CA VAL A 15 2.66 1.08 -8.12
C VAL A 15 2.47 2.59 -8.30
N PRO A 16 1.41 3.09 -8.95
CA PRO A 16 1.22 4.53 -9.08
C PRO A 16 1.10 5.24 -7.74
N LEU A 17 0.41 4.62 -6.78
CA LEU A 17 0.27 5.20 -5.44
C LEU A 17 1.61 5.28 -4.73
N ARG A 18 2.41 4.23 -4.83
CA ARG A 18 3.73 4.19 -4.22
C ARG A 18 4.62 5.26 -4.81
N ASN A 19 4.59 5.41 -6.14
CA ASN A 19 5.36 6.43 -6.83
C ASN A 19 4.90 7.83 -6.42
N ARG A 20 3.60 8.03 -6.31
CA ARG A 20 3.03 9.32 -5.90
C ARG A 20 3.47 9.67 -4.48
N LEU A 21 3.41 8.71 -3.57
CA LEU A 21 3.86 8.92 -2.20
C LEU A 21 5.35 9.27 -2.14
N ARG A 22 6.16 8.60 -2.96
CA ARG A 22 7.58 8.90 -3.02
C ARG A 22 7.80 10.34 -3.47
N GLN A 23 7.09 10.79 -4.50
CA GLN A 23 7.19 12.16 -4.98
C GLN A 23 6.79 13.15 -3.90
N LEU A 24 5.68 12.89 -3.21
CA LEU A 24 5.21 13.77 -2.14
C LEU A 24 6.23 13.87 -1.01
N ARG A 25 6.85 12.77 -0.65
CA ARG A 25 7.88 12.77 0.39
C ARG A 25 9.12 13.53 -0.04
N GLN A 26 9.50 13.43 -1.31
CA GLN A 26 10.62 14.18 -1.84
C GLN A 26 10.32 15.68 -1.83
N GLU A 27 9.13 16.07 -2.24
CA GLU A 27 8.71 17.46 -2.19
C GLU A 27 8.71 17.97 -0.76
N LEU A 28 8.22 17.17 0.17
CA LEU A 28 8.18 17.55 1.58
C LEU A 28 9.58 17.78 2.13
N ALA A 29 10.55 16.97 1.72
CA ALA A 29 11.92 17.07 2.21
C ALA A 29 12.59 18.38 1.81
N THR A 30 12.16 18.98 0.69
CA THR A 30 12.76 20.21 0.18
C THR A 30 11.88 21.44 0.39
N GLU A 31 10.65 21.26 0.84
CA GLU A 31 9.70 22.36 0.99
C GLU A 31 9.98 23.14 2.27
N THR A 32 9.88 24.46 2.18
CA THR A 32 10.13 25.34 3.32
C THR A 32 8.87 26.12 3.74
N ASP A 33 7.88 26.20 2.87
CA ASP A 33 6.63 26.92 3.16
C ASP A 33 5.77 26.09 4.11
N PRO A 34 5.44 26.60 5.31
CA PRO A 34 4.65 25.82 6.27
C PRO A 34 3.30 25.38 5.74
N GLU A 35 2.63 26.20 4.95
CA GLU A 35 1.34 25.84 4.37
C GLU A 35 1.45 24.69 3.40
N LYS A 36 2.46 24.72 2.53
CA LYS A 36 2.71 23.64 1.59
C LYS A 36 3.13 22.37 2.30
N ILE A 37 3.96 22.50 3.35
CA ILE A 37 4.34 21.36 4.17
C ILE A 37 3.11 20.70 4.76
N TRP A 38 2.18 21.48 5.29
CA TRP A 38 0.96 20.95 5.86
C TRP A 38 0.12 20.20 4.83
N ARG A 39 -0.02 20.77 3.64
CA ARG A 39 -0.77 20.14 2.55
C ARG A 39 -0.13 18.83 2.12
N LEU A 40 1.19 18.81 2.00
CA LEU A 40 1.92 17.60 1.62
C LEU A 40 1.76 16.50 2.66
N LYS A 41 1.90 16.86 3.93
CA LYS A 41 1.72 15.90 5.02
C LYS A 41 0.30 15.33 5.03
N ARG A 42 -0.68 16.18 4.82
CA ARG A 42 -2.07 15.74 4.77
C ARG A 42 -2.30 14.78 3.61
N ARG A 43 -1.76 15.09 2.43
CA ARG A 43 -1.91 14.23 1.27
C ARG A 43 -1.25 12.87 1.49
N ILE A 44 -0.07 12.87 2.07
CA ILE A 44 0.62 11.63 2.41
C ILE A 44 -0.22 10.81 3.38
N ALA A 45 -0.76 11.44 4.39
CA ALA A 45 -1.61 10.77 5.38
C ALA A 45 -2.87 10.19 4.77
N GLU A 46 -3.43 10.83 3.74
CA GLU A 46 -4.61 10.33 3.03
C GLU A 46 -4.28 9.12 2.15
N LEU A 47 -3.13 9.12 1.50
CA LEU A 47 -2.77 8.08 0.55
C LEU A 47 -2.14 6.84 1.20
N THR A 48 -1.48 7.01 2.32
CA THR A 48 -0.78 5.91 2.98
C THR A 48 -1.70 4.74 3.35
N PRO A 49 -2.88 4.97 3.95
CA PRO A 49 -3.79 3.86 4.27
C PRO A 49 -4.27 3.11 3.03
N ILE A 50 -4.48 3.84 1.93
CA ILE A 50 -4.94 3.22 0.68
C ILE A 50 -3.87 2.27 0.16
N LEU A 51 -2.62 2.70 0.15
CA LEU A 51 -1.51 1.86 -0.29
C LEU A 51 -1.34 0.66 0.62
N THR A 52 -1.45 0.87 1.92
CA THR A 52 -1.36 -0.22 2.90
C THR A 52 -2.45 -1.27 2.65
N GLN A 53 -3.69 -0.83 2.43
CA GLN A 53 -4.79 -1.75 2.14
C GLN A 53 -4.55 -2.52 0.85
N MET A 54 -4.06 -1.86 -0.18
CA MET A 54 -3.75 -2.54 -1.44
C MET A 54 -2.67 -3.59 -1.27
N ASN A 55 -1.63 -3.27 -0.52
CA ASN A 55 -0.56 -4.21 -0.26
C ASN A 55 -1.05 -5.40 0.55
N GLU A 56 -1.90 -5.17 1.55
CA GLU A 56 -2.48 -6.23 2.35
C GLU A 56 -3.37 -7.14 1.52
N LEU A 57 -4.20 -6.55 0.66
CA LEU A 57 -5.06 -7.33 -0.22
C LEU A 57 -4.24 -8.16 -1.22
N ALA A 58 -3.19 -7.58 -1.76
CA ALA A 58 -2.32 -8.30 -2.68
C ALA A 58 -1.66 -9.49 -1.99
N GLU A 59 -1.15 -9.27 -0.79
CA GLU A 59 -0.53 -10.32 -0.02
C GLU A 59 -1.53 -11.41 0.36
N LEU A 60 -2.70 -11.01 0.83
CA LEU A 60 -3.72 -11.95 1.24
C LEU A 60 -4.17 -12.83 0.08
N THR A 61 -4.42 -12.24 -1.10
CA THR A 61 -4.85 -13.01 -2.24
C THR A 61 -3.74 -13.88 -2.82
N ALA A 62 -2.50 -13.42 -2.75
CA ALA A 62 -1.35 -14.21 -3.20
C ALA A 62 -1.16 -15.46 -2.35
N HIS A 63 -1.45 -15.35 -1.07
CA HIS A 63 -1.27 -16.45 -0.12
C HIS A 63 -2.52 -17.30 0.06
N TYR A 64 -3.59 -16.99 -0.65
CA TYR A 64 -4.85 -17.71 -0.48
C TYR A 64 -4.68 -19.21 -0.71
N TYR A 65 -3.89 -19.60 -1.68
CA TYR A 65 -3.67 -21.02 -2.00
C TYR A 65 -2.48 -21.61 -1.25
N ASP A 66 -1.81 -20.85 -0.44
CA ASP A 66 -0.65 -21.33 0.29
C ASP A 66 -1.14 -22.00 1.57
N ARG A 67 -1.06 -23.32 1.59
CA ARG A 67 -1.50 -24.08 2.76
C ARG A 67 -0.71 -23.76 4.00
N GLY A 68 0.57 -23.50 3.84
CA GLY A 68 1.40 -23.09 4.97
C GLY A 68 0.90 -21.80 5.58
N TYR A 69 0.53 -20.85 4.75
CA TYR A 69 -0.01 -19.59 5.22
C TYR A 69 -1.32 -19.79 5.95
N TYR A 70 -2.21 -20.59 5.39
CA TYR A 70 -3.50 -20.89 6.00
C TYR A 70 -3.36 -21.56 7.35
N ARG A 71 -2.36 -22.37 7.47
CA ARG A 71 -2.13 -23.08 8.71
C ARG A 71 -1.28 -22.30 9.69
N SER A 72 -1.07 -21.04 9.42
CA SER A 72 -0.30 -20.23 10.33
C SER A 72 -1.01 -20.10 11.68
N GLU A 73 -0.25 -19.88 12.69
CA GLU A 73 -0.72 -19.89 14.05
C GLU A 73 -1.69 -18.77 14.36
N LYS A 74 -1.75 -17.79 13.51
CA LYS A 74 -2.70 -16.70 13.70
C LYS A 74 -4.14 -17.18 13.73
N TYR A 75 -4.41 -18.33 13.15
CA TYR A 75 -5.75 -18.90 13.18
C TYR A 75 -6.02 -19.74 14.40
N THR A 76 -5.02 -20.05 15.14
CA THR A 76 -5.18 -20.87 16.32
C THR A 76 -5.24 -20.05 17.59
N LEU A 77 -5.15 -18.79 17.46
CA LEU A 77 -5.25 -17.88 18.60
C LEU A 77 -6.64 -17.83 19.22
#